data_26469936d1a9c09ffb05fcc2e4a9f6a8
#
_entry.id   26469936d1a9c09ffb05fcc2e4a9f6a8
#
_cell.length_a   1.000
_cell.length_b   1.000
_cell.length_c   1.000
_cell.angle_alpha   90.00
_cell.angle_beta   90.00
_cell.angle_gamma   90.00
#
_symmetry.space_group_name_H-M   'P 1'
#
loop_
_entity.id
_entity.type
_entity.pdbx_description
1 polymer ?
#
loop_
_entity_poly.entity_id
_entity_poly.type
_entity_poly.pdbx_seq_one_letter_code
_entity_poly.pdbx_strand_id
1 'polypeptide(L)'
;FPYTTLFRSTEAMVFDSTGLQGKIQTSLPIRNIEVSSQGVLAVLVDDDNVTRLYVYDKSGEQLVEAKFELQDTGYPMGMSLSSDATKLAVSFLQVNDGSVNSCLAFYNFGSVGENVSDNLVASEIISGEIIPSVRYLDSTHCYAVGTGGILLYNGTQIPEKIAEIPTEQEIESVFWS
;
A
#
# COMPACT_ATOMS: atom_id res chain seq x y z
N PHE A 1 0.40 12.44 13.76
CA PHE A 1 0.74 11.00 13.63
C PHE A 1 1.63 10.59 14.79
N PRO A 2 1.33 9.49 15.54
CA PRO A 2 2.13 9.06 16.68
C PRO A 2 3.49 8.48 16.28
N TYR A 3 3.62 7.98 15.04
CA TYR A 3 4.85 7.42 14.49
C TYR A 3 5.26 8.11 13.20
N THR A 4 6.56 8.16 12.96
CA THR A 4 7.17 8.59 11.71
C THR A 4 8.32 7.67 11.34
N THR A 5 8.68 7.65 10.07
CA THR A 5 9.76 6.82 9.54
C THR A 5 10.80 7.66 8.82
N LEU A 6 12.03 7.18 8.87
CA LEU A 6 13.12 7.63 8.03
C LEU A 6 13.74 6.39 7.39
N PHE A 7 13.89 6.39 6.06
CA PHE A 7 14.55 5.28 5.39
C PHE A 7 15.63 5.77 4.42
N ARG A 8 16.60 4.91 4.20
CA ARG A 8 17.71 5.16 3.30
C ARG A 8 18.15 3.84 2.68
N SER A 9 18.02 3.73 1.35
CA SER A 9 18.44 2.54 0.60
C SER A 9 17.93 1.22 1.21
N THR A 10 18.68 0.63 2.15
CA THR A 10 18.39 -0.67 2.78
C THR A 10 18.07 -0.59 4.27
N GLU A 11 17.92 0.60 4.82
CA GLU A 11 17.68 0.82 6.26
C GLU A 11 16.45 1.68 6.48
N ALA A 12 15.60 1.30 7.42
CA ALA A 12 14.48 2.10 7.91
C ALA A 12 14.50 2.21 9.44
N MET A 13 14.06 3.36 9.93
CA MET A 13 13.97 3.65 11.37
C MET A 13 12.57 4.13 11.69
N VAL A 14 12.04 3.69 12.83
CA VAL A 14 10.74 4.07 13.37
C VAL A 14 10.93 4.95 14.58
N PHE A 15 10.28 6.09 14.57
CA PHE A 15 10.30 7.05 15.67
C PHE A 15 8.88 7.33 16.17
N ASP A 16 8.75 7.63 17.43
CA ASP A 16 7.59 8.27 18.03
C ASP A 16 8.01 9.51 18.84
N SER A 17 7.09 10.07 19.64
CA SER A 17 7.37 11.24 20.47
C SER A 17 8.43 10.99 21.57
N THR A 18 8.75 9.74 21.86
CA THR A 18 9.77 9.35 22.86
C THR A 18 11.14 9.06 22.24
N GLY A 19 11.22 8.97 20.90
CA GLY A 19 12.45 8.75 20.15
C GLY A 19 12.42 7.51 19.27
N LEU A 20 13.59 6.93 19.01
CA LEU A 20 13.75 5.73 18.17
C LEU A 20 13.11 4.51 18.83
N GLN A 21 12.18 3.88 18.13
CA GLN A 21 11.46 2.68 18.57
C GLN A 21 12.02 1.40 17.95
N GLY A 22 12.41 1.45 16.69
CA GLY A 22 12.92 0.29 15.99
C GLY A 22 13.76 0.66 14.77
N LYS A 23 14.52 -0.33 14.32
CA LYS A 23 15.38 -0.25 13.14
C LYS A 23 15.22 -1.53 12.32
N ILE A 24 15.02 -1.36 11.02
CA ILE A 24 14.85 -2.43 10.07
C ILE A 24 15.99 -2.37 9.08
N GLN A 25 16.61 -3.52 8.83
CA GLN A 25 17.62 -3.69 7.80
C GLN A 25 17.09 -4.66 6.76
N THR A 26 17.00 -4.21 5.51
CA THR A 26 16.64 -5.05 4.36
C THR A 26 17.89 -5.44 3.58
N SER A 27 17.83 -6.57 2.87
CA SER A 27 18.90 -7.01 1.96
C SER A 27 18.86 -6.28 0.60
N LEU A 28 17.69 -5.72 0.27
CA LEU A 28 17.41 -5.06 -1.01
C LEU A 28 16.99 -3.60 -0.77
N PRO A 29 17.15 -2.72 -1.79
CA PRO A 29 16.76 -1.32 -1.65
C PRO A 29 15.28 -1.14 -1.33
N ILE A 30 14.99 -0.31 -0.34
CA ILE A 30 13.64 0.08 0.02
C ILE A 30 13.11 1.04 -1.04
N ARG A 31 11.96 0.69 -1.64
CA ARG A 31 11.25 1.50 -2.61
C ARG A 31 10.24 2.43 -1.97
N ASN A 32 9.45 1.88 -1.07
CA ASN A 32 8.41 2.63 -0.36
C ASN A 32 8.22 2.09 1.05
N ILE A 33 7.72 2.94 1.93
CA ILE A 33 7.45 2.60 3.33
C ILE A 33 6.23 3.37 3.83
N GLU A 34 5.37 2.66 4.53
CA GLU A 34 4.20 3.22 5.23
C GLU A 34 4.22 2.80 6.69
N VAL A 35 3.75 3.68 7.57
CA VAL A 35 3.63 3.40 9.00
C VAL A 35 2.20 3.66 9.47
N SER A 36 1.63 2.68 10.16
CA SER A 36 0.31 2.81 10.78
C SER A 36 0.37 3.64 12.07
N SER A 37 -0.80 4.03 12.58
CA SER A 37 -0.92 4.70 13.89
C SER A 37 -0.49 3.83 15.08
N GLN A 38 -0.30 2.53 14.88
CA GLN A 38 0.17 1.57 15.89
C GLN A 38 1.68 1.29 15.80
N GLY A 39 2.37 1.90 14.82
CA GLY A 39 3.80 1.69 14.60
C GLY A 39 4.14 0.46 13.76
N VAL A 40 3.15 -0.21 13.17
CA VAL A 40 3.37 -1.29 12.20
C VAL A 40 3.79 -0.67 10.86
N LEU A 41 4.82 -1.24 10.25
CA LEU A 41 5.38 -0.77 8.99
C LEU A 41 5.11 -1.76 7.87
N ALA A 42 4.72 -1.23 6.71
CA ALA A 42 4.77 -1.93 5.43
C ALA A 42 5.97 -1.38 4.64
N VAL A 43 6.81 -2.27 4.14
CA VAL A 43 8.04 -1.93 3.41
C VAL A 43 8.05 -2.65 2.07
N LEU A 44 8.08 -1.90 0.98
CA LEU A 44 8.30 -2.45 -0.36
C LEU A 44 9.77 -2.36 -0.71
N VAL A 45 10.32 -3.47 -1.20
CA VAL A 45 11.70 -3.54 -1.71
C VAL A 45 11.71 -4.04 -3.15
N ASP A 46 12.67 -3.55 -3.93
CA ASP A 46 12.88 -3.96 -5.31
C ASP A 46 13.81 -5.18 -5.38
N ASP A 47 13.38 -6.21 -6.11
CA ASP A 47 14.13 -7.44 -6.38
C ASP A 47 14.02 -7.75 -7.90
N ASP A 48 14.72 -6.96 -8.72
CA ASP A 48 14.73 -7.02 -10.20
C ASP A 48 13.29 -7.04 -10.81
N ASN A 49 12.77 -8.24 -11.09
CA ASN A 49 11.44 -8.45 -11.70
C ASN A 49 10.34 -8.74 -10.67
N VAL A 50 10.65 -8.60 -9.40
CA VAL A 50 9.75 -8.89 -8.28
C VAL A 50 9.78 -7.74 -7.30
N THR A 51 8.64 -7.35 -6.80
CA THR A 51 8.53 -6.50 -5.62
C THR A 51 8.18 -7.36 -4.42
N ARG A 52 8.92 -7.21 -3.32
CA ARG A 52 8.59 -7.88 -2.06
C ARG A 52 7.98 -6.88 -1.08
N LEU A 53 6.94 -7.31 -0.42
CA LEU A 53 6.33 -6.61 0.71
C LEU A 53 6.75 -7.30 1.99
N TYR A 54 7.29 -6.54 2.91
CA TYR A 54 7.51 -6.95 4.29
C TYR A 54 6.64 -6.10 5.21
N VAL A 55 6.05 -6.74 6.22
CA VAL A 55 5.35 -6.04 7.30
C VAL A 55 6.11 -6.31 8.60
N TYR A 56 6.44 -5.24 9.31
CA TYR A 56 7.18 -5.29 10.57
C TYR A 56 6.37 -4.64 11.69
N ASP A 57 6.55 -5.11 12.89
CA ASP A 57 6.11 -4.38 14.07
C ASP A 57 7.03 -3.18 14.38
N LYS A 58 6.67 -2.36 15.35
CA LYS A 58 7.43 -1.18 15.76
C LYS A 58 8.83 -1.50 16.31
N SER A 59 9.08 -2.73 16.74
CA SER A 59 10.39 -3.19 17.23
C SER A 59 11.32 -3.64 16.12
N GLY A 60 10.80 -3.84 14.90
CA GLY A 60 11.49 -4.36 13.74
C GLY A 60 11.36 -5.87 13.58
N GLU A 61 10.46 -6.54 14.30
CA GLU A 61 10.13 -7.94 14.09
C GLU A 61 9.27 -8.10 12.83
N GLN A 62 9.69 -9.00 11.92
CA GLN A 62 8.95 -9.27 10.68
C GLN A 62 7.70 -10.11 10.97
N LEU A 63 6.54 -9.57 10.58
CA LEU A 63 5.22 -10.21 10.76
C LEU A 63 4.76 -10.92 9.50
N VAL A 64 4.99 -10.32 8.32
CA VAL A 64 4.51 -10.81 7.03
C VAL A 64 5.57 -10.64 5.96
N GLU A 65 5.60 -11.57 5.01
CA GLU A 65 6.29 -11.43 3.73
C GLU A 65 5.33 -11.82 2.60
N ALA A 66 5.20 -10.98 1.58
CA ALA A 66 4.48 -11.27 0.35
C ALA A 66 5.33 -10.90 -0.87
N LYS A 67 5.07 -11.54 -2.00
CA LYS A 67 5.83 -11.39 -3.23
C LYS A 67 4.89 -11.03 -4.38
N PHE A 68 5.26 -9.99 -5.16
CA PHE A 68 4.51 -9.54 -6.32
C PHE A 68 5.37 -9.70 -7.58
N GLU A 69 4.91 -10.54 -8.52
CA GLU A 69 5.53 -10.67 -9.83
C GLU A 69 5.12 -9.46 -10.69
N LEU A 70 6.09 -8.66 -11.15
CA LEU A 70 5.81 -7.43 -11.91
C LEU A 70 5.05 -7.67 -13.22
N GLN A 71 5.21 -8.85 -13.83
CA GLN A 71 4.47 -9.22 -15.06
C GLN A 71 2.96 -9.36 -14.81
N ASP A 72 2.59 -9.83 -13.61
CA ASP A 72 1.20 -10.10 -13.27
C ASP A 72 0.53 -8.93 -12.57
N THR A 73 1.23 -8.31 -11.62
CA THR A 73 0.68 -7.22 -10.80
C THR A 73 1.01 -5.83 -11.32
N GLY A 74 2.14 -5.65 -11.98
CA GLY A 74 2.64 -4.35 -12.43
C GLY A 74 3.55 -3.66 -11.41
N TYR A 75 3.87 -2.39 -11.65
CA TYR A 75 4.75 -1.57 -10.81
C TYR A 75 3.97 -0.89 -9.68
N PRO A 76 4.37 -1.06 -8.40
CA PRO A 76 3.70 -0.38 -7.30
C PRO A 76 3.92 1.12 -7.37
N MET A 77 2.82 1.88 -7.31
CA MET A 77 2.77 3.34 -7.36
C MET A 77 2.56 3.96 -5.98
N GLY A 78 1.56 3.48 -5.27
CA GLY A 78 1.21 3.95 -3.95
C GLY A 78 0.76 2.81 -3.04
N MET A 79 0.91 2.99 -1.74
CA MET A 79 0.38 2.07 -0.74
C MET A 79 -0.06 2.81 0.50
N SER A 80 -0.96 2.20 1.26
CA SER A 80 -1.41 2.72 2.56
C SER A 80 -1.85 1.60 3.49
N LEU A 81 -1.42 1.67 4.74
CA LEU A 81 -1.89 0.83 5.83
C LEU A 81 -3.15 1.41 6.46
N SER A 82 -4.10 0.55 6.84
CA SER A 82 -5.23 0.92 7.69
C SER A 82 -4.76 1.35 9.09
N SER A 83 -5.56 2.13 9.79
CA SER A 83 -5.18 2.65 11.12
C SER A 83 -4.95 1.55 12.16
N ASP A 84 -5.65 0.42 12.03
CA ASP A 84 -5.49 -0.78 12.87
C ASP A 84 -4.36 -1.72 12.39
N ALA A 85 -3.67 -1.36 11.31
CA ALA A 85 -2.60 -2.12 10.68
C ALA A 85 -2.97 -3.53 10.19
N THR A 86 -4.27 -3.84 10.11
CA THR A 86 -4.72 -5.17 9.66
C THR A 86 -4.88 -5.26 8.15
N LYS A 87 -4.94 -4.12 7.44
CA LYS A 87 -5.13 -4.06 5.99
C LYS A 87 -4.12 -3.16 5.30
N LEU A 88 -3.77 -3.53 4.07
CA LEU A 88 -2.94 -2.73 3.18
C LEU A 88 -3.63 -2.60 1.83
N ALA A 89 -3.67 -1.41 1.29
CA ALA A 89 -4.01 -1.14 -0.10
C ALA A 89 -2.74 -0.80 -0.87
N VAL A 90 -2.62 -1.36 -2.07
CA VAL A 90 -1.51 -1.06 -2.99
C VAL A 90 -2.09 -0.78 -4.37
N SER A 91 -1.65 0.30 -5.00
CA SER A 91 -1.93 0.56 -6.40
C SER A 91 -0.72 0.18 -7.25
N PHE A 92 -0.98 -0.55 -8.34
CA PHE A 92 0.03 -0.98 -9.31
C PHE A 92 -0.28 -0.40 -10.68
N LEU A 93 0.77 0.01 -11.39
CA LEU A 93 0.70 0.42 -12.78
C LEU A 93 1.00 -0.78 -13.69
N GLN A 94 0.07 -1.11 -14.57
CA GLN A 94 0.23 -2.13 -15.60
C GLN A 94 0.32 -1.47 -16.97
N VAL A 95 1.34 -1.84 -17.75
CA VAL A 95 1.50 -1.38 -19.13
C VAL A 95 1.58 -2.62 -20.01
N ASN A 96 0.48 -2.92 -20.69
CA ASN A 96 0.35 -4.10 -21.55
C ASN A 96 -0.07 -3.68 -22.96
N ASP A 97 0.69 -4.09 -23.97
CA ASP A 97 0.41 -3.85 -25.39
C ASP A 97 0.05 -2.39 -25.74
N GLY A 98 0.72 -1.43 -25.07
CA GLY A 98 0.48 0.00 -25.27
C GLY A 98 -0.74 0.55 -24.54
N SER A 99 -1.42 -0.26 -23.75
CA SER A 99 -2.50 0.15 -22.84
C SER A 99 -1.98 0.35 -21.43
N VAL A 100 -2.44 1.41 -20.79
CA VAL A 100 -2.14 1.72 -19.38
C VAL A 100 -3.35 1.37 -18.53
N ASN A 101 -3.14 0.60 -17.48
CA ASN A 101 -4.17 0.27 -16.49
C ASN A 101 -3.58 0.42 -15.10
N SER A 102 -4.44 0.62 -14.10
CA SER A 102 -4.05 0.46 -12.70
C SER A 102 -4.74 -0.75 -12.10
N CYS A 103 -4.02 -1.49 -11.26
CA CYS A 103 -4.57 -2.54 -10.42
C CYS A 103 -4.55 -2.04 -8.97
N LEU A 104 -5.71 -1.96 -8.34
CA LEU A 104 -5.82 -1.76 -6.89
C LEU A 104 -5.93 -3.13 -6.23
N ALA A 105 -5.01 -3.43 -5.32
CA ALA A 105 -4.97 -4.67 -4.57
C ALA A 105 -5.11 -4.40 -3.09
N PHE A 106 -5.94 -5.19 -2.41
CA PHE A 106 -6.21 -5.08 -0.99
C PHE A 106 -5.80 -6.36 -0.28
N TYR A 107 -4.96 -6.20 0.71
CA TYR A 107 -4.42 -7.28 1.54
C TYR A 107 -5.00 -7.20 2.95
N ASN A 108 -5.22 -8.36 3.56
CA ASN A 108 -5.68 -8.45 4.94
C ASN A 108 -4.74 -9.39 5.70
N PHE A 109 -4.11 -8.90 6.76
CA PHE A 109 -3.15 -9.66 7.60
C PHE A 109 -3.82 -10.30 8.82
N GLY A 110 -5.14 -10.23 8.91
CA GLY A 110 -5.93 -10.92 9.92
C GLY A 110 -6.46 -12.26 9.42
N SER A 111 -7.34 -12.86 10.20
CA SER A 111 -7.87 -14.22 9.97
C SER A 111 -8.52 -14.48 8.60
N VAL A 112 -9.00 -13.45 7.92
CA VAL A 112 -9.54 -13.58 6.56
C VAL A 112 -8.42 -13.76 5.55
N GLY A 113 -7.37 -12.94 5.65
CA GLY A 113 -6.23 -13.01 4.74
C GLY A 113 -5.34 -14.24 4.96
N GLU A 114 -5.24 -14.76 6.18
CA GLU A 114 -4.50 -16.00 6.48
C GLU A 114 -5.01 -17.22 5.69
N ASN A 115 -6.25 -17.19 5.22
CA ASN A 115 -6.88 -18.28 4.46
C ASN A 115 -6.79 -18.10 2.93
N VAL A 116 -6.15 -17.02 2.44
CA VAL A 116 -5.97 -16.76 1.01
C VAL A 116 -4.49 -16.61 0.67
N SER A 117 -4.15 -16.90 -0.58
CA SER A 117 -2.77 -16.79 -1.05
C SER A 117 -2.30 -15.34 -0.94
N ASP A 118 -1.09 -15.15 -0.40
CA ASP A 118 -0.41 -13.85 -0.26
C ASP A 118 -1.23 -12.79 0.50
N ASN A 119 -2.22 -13.21 1.30
CA ASN A 119 -3.14 -12.32 2.02
C ASN A 119 -3.99 -11.39 1.11
N LEU A 120 -4.04 -11.63 -0.20
CA LEU A 120 -4.79 -10.84 -1.17
C LEU A 120 -6.28 -11.15 -1.09
N VAL A 121 -7.07 -10.24 -0.53
CA VAL A 121 -8.51 -10.42 -0.30
C VAL A 121 -9.39 -9.82 -1.40
N ALA A 122 -8.91 -8.82 -2.13
CA ALA A 122 -9.61 -8.22 -3.26
C ALA A 122 -8.64 -7.53 -4.21
N SER A 123 -8.99 -7.47 -5.49
CA SER A 123 -8.30 -6.65 -6.48
C SER A 123 -9.28 -6.14 -7.54
N GLU A 124 -9.00 -4.94 -8.09
CA GLU A 124 -9.76 -4.34 -9.16
C GLU A 124 -8.82 -3.75 -10.22
N ILE A 125 -9.09 -4.01 -11.50
CA ILE A 125 -8.36 -3.40 -12.61
C ILE A 125 -9.17 -2.21 -13.13
N ILE A 126 -8.54 -1.04 -13.11
CA ILE A 126 -9.09 0.21 -13.62
C ILE A 126 -8.40 0.52 -14.95
N SER A 127 -9.14 0.34 -16.05
CA SER A 127 -8.60 0.44 -17.40
C SER A 127 -8.48 1.89 -17.86
N GLY A 128 -7.35 2.22 -18.47
CA GLY A 128 -7.11 3.53 -19.05
C GLY A 128 -6.76 4.62 -18.04
N GLU A 129 -6.60 4.28 -16.77
CA GLU A 129 -6.30 5.23 -15.71
C GLU A 129 -4.98 4.92 -15.00
N ILE A 130 -4.33 5.97 -14.53
CA ILE A 130 -3.19 5.90 -13.61
C ILE A 130 -3.67 6.32 -12.23
N ILE A 131 -3.43 5.46 -11.23
CA ILE A 131 -3.79 5.70 -9.83
C ILE A 131 -2.50 5.80 -9.00
N PRO A 132 -1.90 6.98 -8.90
CA PRO A 132 -0.63 7.17 -8.20
C PRO A 132 -0.78 7.14 -6.67
N SER A 133 -2.00 7.32 -6.16
CA SER A 133 -2.23 7.46 -4.72
C SER A 133 -3.41 6.63 -4.25
N VAL A 134 -3.18 5.89 -3.18
CA VAL A 134 -4.20 5.17 -2.42
C VAL A 134 -3.99 5.45 -0.94
N ARG A 135 -5.07 5.62 -0.16
CA ARG A 135 -4.97 5.92 1.26
C ARG A 135 -6.14 5.39 2.08
N TYR A 136 -5.84 4.77 3.21
CA TYR A 136 -6.80 4.52 4.27
C TYR A 136 -7.02 5.78 5.11
N LEU A 137 -8.29 6.13 5.33
CA LEU A 137 -8.71 7.20 6.25
C LEU A 137 -8.77 6.70 7.68
N ASP A 138 -9.22 5.47 7.83
CA ASP A 138 -9.37 4.77 9.11
C ASP A 138 -9.15 3.25 8.93
N SER A 139 -9.74 2.43 9.79
CA SER A 139 -9.65 0.97 9.68
C SER A 139 -10.53 0.36 8.60
N THR A 140 -11.47 1.10 8.00
CA THR A 140 -12.48 0.57 7.08
C THR A 140 -12.59 1.34 5.77
N HIS A 141 -12.36 2.66 5.79
CA HIS A 141 -12.51 3.52 4.62
C HIS A 141 -11.16 3.74 3.93
N CYS A 142 -11.16 3.47 2.64
CA CYS A 142 -10.02 3.71 1.77
C CYS A 142 -10.47 4.49 0.53
N TYR A 143 -9.60 5.34 0.01
CA TYR A 143 -9.81 5.99 -1.27
C TYR A 143 -8.57 5.90 -2.14
N ALA A 144 -8.79 5.94 -3.44
CA ALA A 144 -7.75 6.00 -4.44
C ALA A 144 -7.98 7.22 -5.33
N VAL A 145 -6.91 7.92 -5.68
CA VAL A 145 -6.96 9.08 -6.56
C VAL A 145 -6.27 8.73 -7.86
N GLY A 146 -7.04 8.78 -8.93
CA GLY A 146 -6.59 8.51 -10.28
C GLY A 146 -6.67 9.75 -11.17
N THR A 147 -6.21 9.62 -12.42
CA THR A 147 -6.29 10.67 -13.42
C THR A 147 -7.73 11.02 -13.78
N GLY A 148 -8.66 10.06 -13.71
CA GLY A 148 -10.08 10.24 -14.03
C GLY A 148 -10.97 10.60 -12.84
N GLY A 149 -10.47 10.54 -11.60
CA GLY A 149 -11.29 10.83 -10.43
C GLY A 149 -10.85 10.17 -9.14
N ILE A 150 -11.81 10.05 -8.22
CA ILE A 150 -11.60 9.47 -6.89
C ILE A 150 -12.48 8.24 -6.74
N LEU A 151 -11.89 7.14 -6.34
CA LEU A 151 -12.57 5.88 -6.01
C LEU A 151 -12.64 5.74 -4.50
N LEU A 152 -13.82 5.42 -3.97
CA LEU A 152 -14.05 5.22 -2.54
C LEU A 152 -14.38 3.76 -2.25
N TYR A 153 -13.71 3.22 -1.23
CA TYR A 153 -13.88 1.85 -0.76
C TYR A 153 -14.23 1.82 0.72
N ASN A 154 -15.02 0.84 1.11
CA ASN A 154 -15.34 0.57 2.52
C ASN A 154 -15.39 -0.94 2.75
N GLY A 155 -14.89 -1.38 3.89
CA GLY A 155 -14.97 -2.77 4.32
C GLY A 155 -14.15 -3.05 5.57
N THR A 156 -14.74 -3.81 6.49
CA THR A 156 -14.05 -4.19 7.73
C THR A 156 -12.97 -5.24 7.51
N GLN A 157 -13.16 -6.13 6.54
CA GLN A 157 -12.24 -7.23 6.23
C GLN A 157 -11.86 -7.24 4.74
N ILE A 158 -12.84 -7.08 3.86
CA ILE A 158 -12.68 -7.03 2.41
C ILE A 158 -13.23 -5.67 1.95
N PRO A 159 -12.37 -4.76 1.44
CA PRO A 159 -12.82 -3.49 0.89
C PRO A 159 -13.63 -3.69 -0.40
N GLU A 160 -14.79 -3.04 -0.47
CA GLU A 160 -15.65 -2.98 -1.65
C GLU A 160 -15.79 -1.54 -2.12
N LYS A 161 -15.84 -1.32 -3.44
CA LYS A 161 -16.05 0.02 -3.99
C LYS A 161 -17.47 0.49 -3.71
N ILE A 162 -17.58 1.63 -3.04
CA ILE A 162 -18.87 2.23 -2.63
C ILE A 162 -19.24 3.45 -3.47
N ALA A 163 -18.26 4.13 -4.06
CA ALA A 163 -18.52 5.29 -4.92
C ALA A 163 -17.33 5.53 -5.87
N GLU A 164 -17.65 6.23 -6.94
CA GLU A 164 -16.70 6.79 -7.89
C GLU A 164 -17.10 8.25 -8.15
N ILE A 165 -16.14 9.16 -8.00
CA ILE A 165 -16.34 10.60 -8.19
C ILE A 165 -15.50 10.99 -9.40
N PRO A 166 -16.08 11.02 -10.60
CA PRO A 166 -15.34 11.41 -11.80
C PRO A 166 -15.00 12.91 -11.76
N THR A 167 -13.88 13.27 -12.37
CA THR A 167 -13.49 14.67 -12.55
C THR A 167 -13.47 15.02 -14.04
N GLU A 168 -13.91 16.23 -14.38
CA GLU A 168 -13.83 16.73 -15.77
C GLU A 168 -12.41 17.20 -16.14
N GLN A 169 -11.56 17.39 -15.13
CA GLN A 169 -10.17 17.83 -15.28
C GLN A 169 -9.25 16.82 -14.62
N GLU A 170 -8.08 16.64 -15.21
CA GLU A 170 -7.05 15.79 -14.64
C GLU A 170 -6.60 16.31 -13.26
N ILE A 171 -6.47 15.39 -12.29
CA ILE A 171 -5.96 15.70 -10.95
C ILE A 171 -4.44 15.72 -11.03
N GLU A 172 -3.84 16.91 -10.94
CA GLU A 172 -2.38 17.09 -11.03
C GLU A 172 -1.66 16.81 -9.71
N SER A 173 -2.33 17.06 -8.57
CA SER A 173 -1.71 16.85 -7.25
C SER A 173 -2.74 16.64 -6.15
N VAL A 174 -2.34 15.90 -5.10
CA VAL A 174 -3.15 15.63 -3.92
C VAL A 174 -2.33 15.92 -2.68
N PHE A 175 -2.89 16.66 -1.74
CA PHE A 175 -2.28 17.01 -0.46
C PHE A 175 -3.13 16.46 0.69
N TRP A 176 -2.45 16.01 1.74
CA TRP A 176 -3.05 15.47 2.94
C TRP A 176 -2.74 16.36 4.14
N SER A 177 -3.70 16.60 4.98
CA SER A 177 -3.53 17.36 6.23
C SER A 177 -3.92 16.51 7.43
#